data_74ad7a849f00747fd57f0057c274d552
#
_entry.id   74ad7a849f00747fd57f0057c274d552
#
_cell.length_a   1.000
_cell.length_b   1.000
_cell.length_c   1.000
_cell.angle_alpha   90.00
_cell.angle_beta   90.00
_cell.angle_gamma   90.00
#
_symmetry.space_group_name_H-M   'P 1'
#
loop_
_entity.id
_entity.type
_entity.pdbx_description
1 polymer ?
#
loop_
_entity_poly.entity_id
_entity_poly.type
_entity_poly.pdbx_seq_one_letter_code
_entity_poly.pdbx_strand_id
1 'polypeptide(L)'
;LWMLTGKKPSTDAAQLIDRDLILHAEHGSNASSFAARVVIGTEANLHAAIVAAIAALSGPAHGGAAEDVMKMAEEIGDPSRAADYVKEKRKAGIAVTGFGHRVYRAEDPRARHMRAGVERLSKEMGQPKWFEILQAVVAAMAPYARHGVNVNVDFYSGVVYHLLGIKRDLFVPIFAVGRVPGWVVQVLEQFENNILLRPLTLYNGPDARTYVPLERR
;
A
#
# COMPACT_ATOMS: atom_id res chain seq x y z
N LEU A 1 9.09 16.53 3.82
CA LEU A 1 7.87 17.29 3.98
C LEU A 1 8.06 18.77 3.57
N TRP A 2 9.03 19.44 4.14
CA TRP A 2 9.33 20.84 3.83
C TRP A 2 9.58 21.08 2.33
N MET A 3 10.37 20.24 1.69
CA MET A 3 10.63 20.35 0.23
C MET A 3 9.36 20.15 -0.61
N LEU A 4 8.41 19.33 -0.17
CA LEU A 4 7.17 19.07 -0.90
C LEU A 4 6.13 20.17 -0.72
N THR A 5 6.06 20.76 0.48
CA THR A 5 4.99 21.71 0.83
C THR A 5 5.45 23.17 0.82
N GLY A 6 6.76 23.44 0.76
CA GLY A 6 7.34 24.77 0.91
C GLY A 6 7.22 25.36 2.33
N LYS A 7 6.67 24.61 3.28
CA LYS A 7 6.42 25.04 4.66
C LYS A 7 7.15 24.12 5.64
N LYS A 8 7.72 24.71 6.70
CA LYS A 8 8.28 23.93 7.81
C LYS A 8 7.16 23.19 8.53
N PRO A 9 7.21 21.85 8.63
CA PRO A 9 6.20 21.09 9.34
C PRO A 9 6.25 21.35 10.85
N SER A 10 5.15 21.13 11.56
CA SER A 10 5.15 21.02 13.02
C SER A 10 5.97 19.79 13.46
N THR A 11 6.35 19.76 14.72
CA THR A 11 7.07 18.63 15.30
C THR A 11 6.24 17.35 15.19
N ASP A 12 4.95 17.42 15.50
CA ASP A 12 4.02 16.29 15.46
C ASP A 12 3.86 15.76 14.02
N ALA A 13 3.70 16.65 13.03
CA ALA A 13 3.64 16.28 11.62
C ALA A 13 4.93 15.60 11.14
N ALA A 14 6.10 16.13 11.54
CA ALA A 14 7.40 15.55 11.19
C ALA A 14 7.57 14.16 11.80
N GLN A 15 7.25 13.99 13.08
CA GLN A 15 7.32 12.69 13.76
C GLN A 15 6.33 11.66 13.21
N LEU A 16 5.15 12.10 12.77
CA LEU A 16 4.17 11.20 12.18
C LEU A 16 4.61 10.67 10.82
N ILE A 17 5.18 11.54 9.97
CA ILE A 17 5.76 11.11 8.68
C ILE A 17 6.99 10.23 8.89
N ASP A 18 7.86 10.55 9.83
CA ASP A 18 9.01 9.70 10.16
C ASP A 18 8.55 8.29 10.54
N ARG A 19 7.55 8.21 11.42
CA ARG A 19 6.92 6.94 11.81
C ARG A 19 6.30 6.21 10.61
N ASP A 20 5.58 6.92 9.75
CA ASP A 20 4.97 6.33 8.55
C ASP A 20 6.04 5.73 7.63
N LEU A 21 7.12 6.45 7.35
CA LEU A 21 8.24 5.96 6.55
C LEU A 21 8.89 4.71 7.17
N ILE A 22 9.09 4.69 8.50
CA ILE A 22 9.63 3.53 9.23
C ILE A 22 8.69 2.33 9.09
N LEU A 23 7.39 2.50 9.27
CA LEU A 23 6.39 1.44 9.18
C LEU A 23 6.25 0.86 7.76
N HIS A 24 6.61 1.65 6.75
CA HIS A 24 6.60 1.23 5.35
C HIS A 24 7.96 0.69 4.85
N ALA A 25 9.03 0.81 5.64
CA ALA A 25 10.39 0.55 5.19
C ALA A 25 10.58 -0.88 4.66
N GLU A 26 9.96 -1.88 5.30
CA GLU A 26 10.10 -3.28 4.91
C GLU A 26 8.82 -4.08 5.22
N HIS A 27 8.52 -5.10 4.41
CA HIS A 27 7.37 -5.98 4.63
C HIS A 27 7.53 -7.35 3.95
N GLY A 28 8.67 -7.98 4.12
CA GLY A 28 8.97 -9.31 3.58
C GLY A 28 8.87 -9.37 2.05
N SER A 29 8.55 -10.55 1.54
CA SER A 29 8.48 -10.82 0.10
C SER A 29 7.16 -10.30 -0.52
N ASN A 30 6.89 -9.00 -0.39
CA ASN A 30 5.79 -8.35 -1.10
C ASN A 30 6.09 -8.22 -2.61
N ALA A 31 5.10 -7.84 -3.43
CA ALA A 31 5.21 -7.85 -4.88
C ALA A 31 6.40 -7.01 -5.40
N SER A 32 6.63 -5.82 -4.86
CA SER A 32 7.73 -4.96 -5.30
C SER A 32 9.10 -5.48 -4.84
N SER A 33 9.22 -5.98 -3.62
CA SER A 33 10.44 -6.62 -3.13
C SER A 33 10.77 -7.88 -3.92
N PHE A 34 9.75 -8.68 -4.27
CA PHE A 34 9.93 -9.85 -5.12
C PHE A 34 10.39 -9.47 -6.54
N ALA A 35 9.81 -8.43 -7.14
CA ALA A 35 10.25 -7.91 -8.43
C ALA A 35 11.73 -7.48 -8.39
N ALA A 36 12.15 -6.78 -7.33
CA ALA A 36 13.55 -6.41 -7.14
C ALA A 36 14.47 -7.64 -7.06
N ARG A 37 14.07 -8.68 -6.31
CA ARG A 37 14.82 -9.94 -6.21
C ARG A 37 14.91 -10.68 -7.55
N VAL A 38 13.85 -10.70 -8.34
CA VAL A 38 13.86 -11.32 -9.68
C VAL A 38 14.87 -10.61 -10.58
N VAL A 39 14.89 -9.28 -10.57
CA VAL A 39 15.81 -8.50 -11.40
C VAL A 39 17.25 -8.67 -10.95
N ILE A 40 17.55 -8.54 -9.65
CA ILE A 40 18.92 -8.70 -9.17
C ILE A 40 19.41 -10.14 -9.32
N GLY A 41 18.50 -11.13 -9.29
CA GLY A 41 18.79 -12.52 -9.55
C GLY A 41 19.38 -12.80 -10.93
N THR A 42 19.18 -11.90 -11.89
CA THR A 42 19.79 -11.95 -13.22
C THR A 42 21.18 -11.31 -13.28
N GLU A 43 21.75 -10.90 -12.14
CA GLU A 43 22.99 -10.13 -12.02
C GLU A 43 22.91 -8.71 -12.59
N ALA A 44 21.70 -8.17 -12.76
CA ALA A 44 21.49 -6.76 -13.08
C ALA A 44 21.95 -5.86 -11.91
N ASN A 45 22.10 -4.57 -12.16
CA ASN A 45 22.56 -3.63 -11.14
C ASN A 45 21.40 -3.22 -10.18
N LEU A 46 21.78 -2.64 -9.03
CA LEU A 46 20.86 -2.17 -8.00
C LEU A 46 19.79 -1.21 -8.55
N HIS A 47 20.16 -0.29 -9.44
CA HIS A 47 19.22 0.69 -9.99
C HIS A 47 18.13 0.01 -10.81
N ALA A 48 18.48 -0.98 -11.64
CA ALA A 48 17.50 -1.76 -12.39
C ALA A 48 16.52 -2.50 -11.47
N ALA A 49 17.01 -3.07 -10.37
CA ALA A 49 16.17 -3.75 -9.38
C ALA A 49 15.20 -2.76 -8.69
N ILE A 50 15.67 -1.56 -8.31
CA ILE A 50 14.84 -0.52 -7.70
C ILE A 50 13.79 0.01 -8.70
N VAL A 51 14.16 0.22 -9.97
CA VAL A 51 13.20 0.64 -11.01
C VAL A 51 12.08 -0.41 -11.17
N ALA A 52 12.41 -1.70 -11.20
CA ALA A 52 11.40 -2.76 -11.25
C ALA A 52 10.50 -2.79 -10.00
N ALA A 53 11.08 -2.55 -8.83
CA ALA A 53 10.31 -2.45 -7.58
C ALA A 53 9.35 -1.26 -7.60
N ILE A 54 9.77 -0.09 -8.05
CA ILE A 54 8.91 1.08 -8.22
C ILE A 54 7.79 0.79 -9.21
N ALA A 55 8.11 0.17 -10.36
CA ALA A 55 7.10 -0.21 -11.34
C ALA A 55 6.04 -1.16 -10.76
N ALA A 56 6.46 -2.17 -9.99
CA ALA A 56 5.52 -3.07 -9.31
C ALA A 56 4.71 -2.34 -8.21
N LEU A 57 5.33 -1.41 -7.46
CA LEU A 57 4.64 -0.63 -6.43
C LEU A 57 3.58 0.30 -7.03
N SER A 58 3.79 0.84 -8.22
CA SER A 58 2.87 1.79 -8.87
C SER A 58 1.52 1.17 -9.25
N GLY A 59 1.41 -0.17 -9.24
CA GLY A 59 0.17 -0.86 -9.54
C GLY A 59 -0.92 -0.62 -8.47
N PRO A 60 -2.19 -0.43 -8.87
CA PRO A 60 -3.29 -0.13 -7.94
C PRO A 60 -3.53 -1.26 -6.93
N ALA A 61 -3.18 -2.50 -7.26
CA ALA A 61 -3.30 -3.64 -6.35
C ALA A 61 -2.17 -3.72 -5.30
N HIS A 62 -1.21 -2.79 -5.31
CA HIS A 62 -0.06 -2.79 -4.39
C HIS A 62 0.11 -1.44 -3.70
N GLY A 63 0.63 -0.40 -4.33
CA GLY A 63 0.91 0.88 -3.68
C GLY A 63 -0.26 1.88 -3.66
N GLY A 64 -1.34 1.61 -4.38
CA GLY A 64 -2.47 2.54 -4.53
C GLY A 64 -3.44 2.61 -3.34
N ALA A 65 -3.31 1.73 -2.34
CA ALA A 65 -4.31 1.60 -1.27
C ALA A 65 -4.51 2.88 -0.45
N ALA A 66 -3.46 3.63 -0.14
CA ALA A 66 -3.56 4.89 0.61
C ALA A 66 -4.34 5.97 -0.17
N GLU A 67 -4.15 6.03 -1.50
CA GLU A 67 -4.93 6.91 -2.38
C GLU A 67 -6.41 6.53 -2.38
N ASP A 68 -6.70 5.24 -2.51
CA ASP A 68 -8.08 4.74 -2.54
C ASP A 68 -8.79 4.92 -1.19
N VAL A 69 -8.07 4.84 -0.05
CA VAL A 69 -8.63 5.20 1.26
C VAL A 69 -9.05 6.66 1.31
N MET A 70 -8.24 7.57 0.78
CA MET A 70 -8.62 8.98 0.76
C MET A 70 -9.81 9.24 -0.16
N LYS A 71 -9.87 8.60 -1.34
CA LYS A 71 -11.06 8.65 -2.22
C LYS A 71 -12.30 8.16 -1.49
N MET A 72 -12.21 7.02 -0.78
CA MET A 72 -13.29 6.49 0.03
C MET A 72 -13.77 7.51 1.09
N ALA A 73 -12.84 8.13 1.81
CA ALA A 73 -13.19 9.12 2.84
C ALA A 73 -13.90 10.34 2.24
N GLU A 74 -13.48 10.78 1.06
CA GLU A 74 -14.14 11.87 0.30
C GLU A 74 -15.52 11.46 -0.20
N GLU A 75 -15.71 10.24 -0.74
CA GLU A 75 -17.00 9.70 -1.17
C GLU A 75 -17.98 9.63 0.00
N ILE A 76 -17.52 9.22 1.17
CA ILE A 76 -18.33 9.21 2.39
C ILE A 76 -18.69 10.64 2.81
N GLY A 77 -17.70 11.52 2.90
CA GLY A 77 -17.84 12.96 3.15
C GLY A 77 -18.32 13.35 4.54
N ASP A 78 -19.12 12.50 5.20
CA ASP A 78 -19.63 12.70 6.56
C ASP A 78 -19.63 11.38 7.34
N PRO A 79 -19.18 11.34 8.61
CA PRO A 79 -19.10 10.12 9.43
C PRO A 79 -20.43 9.35 9.52
N SER A 80 -21.56 10.04 9.52
CA SER A 80 -22.89 9.41 9.60
C SER A 80 -23.23 8.52 8.41
N ARG A 81 -22.59 8.76 7.25
CA ARG A 81 -22.80 7.99 6.00
C ARG A 81 -21.94 6.72 5.92
N ALA A 82 -20.97 6.56 6.80
CA ALA A 82 -20.01 5.46 6.74
C ALA A 82 -20.67 4.07 6.80
N ALA A 83 -21.68 3.91 7.63
CA ALA A 83 -22.38 2.62 7.79
C ALA A 83 -23.11 2.22 6.50
N ASP A 84 -23.81 3.13 5.86
CA ASP A 84 -24.52 2.88 4.61
C ASP A 84 -23.54 2.61 3.47
N TYR A 85 -22.45 3.39 3.36
CA TYR A 85 -21.39 3.16 2.40
C TYR A 85 -20.80 1.73 2.50
N VAL A 86 -20.44 1.31 3.71
CA VAL A 86 -19.90 -0.05 3.95
C VAL A 86 -20.92 -1.11 3.56
N LYS A 87 -22.19 -0.93 3.94
CA LYS A 87 -23.29 -1.86 3.61
C LYS A 87 -23.48 -1.99 2.09
N GLU A 88 -23.45 -0.90 1.35
CA GLU A 88 -23.58 -0.88 -0.11
C GLU A 88 -22.41 -1.59 -0.78
N LYS A 89 -21.16 -1.26 -0.42
CA LYS A 89 -19.97 -1.94 -0.95
C LYS A 89 -20.00 -3.44 -0.69
N ARG A 90 -20.35 -3.84 0.54
CA ARG A 90 -20.45 -5.26 0.91
C ARG A 90 -21.57 -5.99 0.16
N LYS A 91 -22.71 -5.37 -0.02
CA LYS A 91 -23.82 -5.92 -0.83
C LYS A 91 -23.43 -6.12 -2.30
N ALA A 92 -22.63 -5.21 -2.84
CA ALA A 92 -22.10 -5.30 -4.19
C ALA A 92 -20.90 -6.27 -4.35
N GLY A 93 -20.45 -6.92 -3.26
CA GLY A 93 -19.25 -7.79 -3.28
C GLY A 93 -17.94 -7.02 -3.43
N ILE A 94 -17.95 -5.70 -3.24
CA ILE A 94 -16.78 -4.82 -3.37
C ILE A 94 -16.05 -4.75 -2.02
N ALA A 95 -14.73 -4.87 -2.06
CA ALA A 95 -13.91 -4.72 -0.86
C ALA A 95 -13.93 -3.26 -0.36
N VAL A 96 -13.94 -3.07 0.96
CA VAL A 96 -13.75 -1.76 1.58
C VAL A 96 -12.24 -1.52 1.70
N THR A 97 -11.77 -0.45 1.09
CA THR A 97 -10.33 -0.12 1.02
C THR A 97 -9.75 0.14 2.41
N GLY A 98 -8.49 -0.25 2.61
CA GLY A 98 -7.82 -0.11 3.92
C GLY A 98 -8.13 -1.25 4.90
N PHE A 99 -8.90 -2.28 4.46
CA PHE A 99 -9.21 -3.46 5.24
C PHE A 99 -8.73 -4.74 4.57
N GLY A 100 -8.28 -5.68 5.41
CA GLY A 100 -7.73 -6.96 4.98
C GLY A 100 -6.24 -6.89 4.66
N HIS A 101 -5.60 -8.04 4.77
CA HIS A 101 -4.17 -8.20 4.53
C HIS A 101 -3.84 -9.63 4.11
N ARG A 102 -2.83 -9.83 3.27
CA ARG A 102 -2.40 -11.17 2.84
C ARG A 102 -1.81 -12.00 3.97
N VAL A 103 -1.13 -11.32 4.93
CA VAL A 103 -0.44 -11.97 6.05
C VAL A 103 -1.26 -11.88 7.34
N TYR A 104 -1.70 -10.67 7.72
CA TYR A 104 -2.38 -10.44 8.99
C TYR A 104 -3.85 -10.83 8.94
N ARG A 105 -4.31 -11.59 9.95
CA ARG A 105 -5.72 -11.95 10.17
C ARG A 105 -6.37 -11.15 11.31
N ALA A 106 -5.56 -10.35 12.01
CA ALA A 106 -5.98 -9.35 12.99
C ALA A 106 -5.67 -7.94 12.47
N GLU A 107 -5.90 -6.91 13.28
CA GLU A 107 -5.47 -5.55 12.96
C GLU A 107 -3.97 -5.54 12.65
N ASP A 108 -3.60 -4.91 11.55
CA ASP A 108 -2.20 -4.73 11.19
C ASP A 108 -1.47 -3.97 12.32
N PRO A 109 -0.40 -4.54 12.89
CA PRO A 109 0.30 -3.90 14.01
C PRO A 109 0.81 -2.49 13.68
N ARG A 110 1.07 -2.20 12.42
CA ARG A 110 1.50 -0.88 11.96
C ARG A 110 0.38 0.15 12.06
N ALA A 111 -0.86 -0.22 11.74
CA ALA A 111 -2.01 0.68 11.76
C ALA A 111 -2.25 1.31 13.15
N ARG A 112 -2.10 0.53 14.23
CA ARG A 112 -2.28 1.05 15.60
C ARG A 112 -1.26 2.12 15.99
N HIS A 113 -0.05 2.08 15.40
CA HIS A 113 0.98 3.11 15.63
C HIS A 113 0.67 4.43 14.93
N MET A 114 -0.19 4.41 13.91
CA MET A 114 -0.62 5.61 13.19
C MET A 114 -1.85 6.28 13.81
N ARG A 115 -2.78 5.51 14.34
CA ARG A 115 -4.12 5.97 14.79
C ARG A 115 -4.10 7.23 15.63
N ALA A 116 -3.37 7.22 16.77
CA ALA A 116 -3.31 8.36 17.67
C ALA A 116 -2.63 9.60 17.07
N GLY A 117 -1.66 9.38 16.15
CA GLY A 117 -1.00 10.45 15.42
C GLY A 117 -1.94 11.15 14.44
N VAL A 118 -2.74 10.36 13.71
CA VAL A 118 -3.74 10.90 12.75
C VAL A 118 -4.83 11.68 13.48
N GLU A 119 -5.28 11.19 14.63
CA GLU A 119 -6.24 11.91 15.47
C GLU A 119 -5.71 13.29 15.88
N ARG A 120 -4.48 13.34 16.42
CA ARG A 120 -3.88 14.62 16.83
C ARG A 120 -3.68 15.55 15.62
N LEU A 121 -3.11 15.05 14.53
CA LEU A 121 -2.86 15.84 13.34
C LEU A 121 -4.17 16.41 12.75
N SER A 122 -5.24 15.62 12.71
CA SER A 122 -6.53 16.08 12.19
C SER A 122 -7.12 17.24 13.02
N LYS A 123 -6.96 17.19 14.33
CA LYS A 123 -7.36 18.28 15.25
C LYS A 123 -6.46 19.51 15.08
N GLU A 124 -5.14 19.34 15.00
CA GLU A 124 -4.16 20.40 14.77
C GLU A 124 -4.46 21.14 13.44
N MET A 125 -4.79 20.40 12.40
CA MET A 125 -5.10 20.97 11.09
C MET A 125 -6.53 21.53 10.98
N GLY A 126 -7.34 21.48 12.05
CA GLY A 126 -8.72 21.93 12.06
C GLY A 126 -9.65 21.08 11.15
N GLN A 127 -9.29 19.85 10.89
CA GLN A 127 -10.02 18.93 10.00
C GLN A 127 -10.33 17.57 10.66
N PRO A 128 -10.93 17.53 11.87
CA PRO A 128 -11.17 16.28 12.62
C PRO A 128 -12.08 15.30 11.88
N LYS A 129 -12.93 15.80 10.98
CA LYS A 129 -13.89 14.99 10.20
C LYS A 129 -13.23 13.81 9.49
N TRP A 130 -12.00 13.95 9.00
CA TRP A 130 -11.34 12.88 8.29
C TRP A 130 -11.02 11.68 9.19
N PHE A 131 -10.53 11.94 10.39
CA PHE A 131 -10.34 10.89 11.38
C PHE A 131 -11.67 10.28 11.85
N GLU A 132 -12.69 11.11 12.06
CA GLU A 132 -14.03 10.67 12.45
C GLU A 132 -14.66 9.76 11.40
N ILE A 133 -14.53 10.07 10.10
CA ILE A 133 -14.95 9.19 9.00
C ILE A 133 -14.24 7.85 9.09
N LEU A 134 -12.91 7.83 9.26
CA LEU A 134 -12.17 6.59 9.41
C LEU A 134 -12.67 5.75 10.59
N GLN A 135 -12.91 6.36 11.75
CA GLN A 135 -13.42 5.64 12.92
C GLN A 135 -14.85 5.11 12.70
N ALA A 136 -15.70 5.86 12.00
CA ALA A 136 -17.04 5.39 11.65
C ALA A 136 -16.98 4.19 10.68
N VAL A 137 -16.04 4.19 9.73
CA VAL A 137 -15.81 3.03 8.84
C VAL A 137 -15.29 1.82 9.65
N VAL A 138 -14.38 2.02 10.60
CA VAL A 138 -13.90 0.95 11.50
C VAL A 138 -15.07 0.34 12.27
N ALA A 139 -15.95 1.16 12.83
CA ALA A 139 -17.14 0.70 13.55
C ALA A 139 -18.09 -0.10 12.64
N ALA A 140 -18.34 0.38 11.42
CA ALA A 140 -19.17 -0.30 10.43
C ALA A 140 -18.58 -1.64 9.96
N MET A 141 -17.24 -1.75 9.92
CA MET A 141 -16.51 -2.96 9.53
C MET A 141 -16.32 -3.97 10.68
N ALA A 142 -16.59 -3.61 11.93
CA ALA A 142 -16.38 -4.48 13.10
C ALA A 142 -17.00 -5.90 12.97
N PRO A 143 -18.20 -6.09 12.38
CA PRO A 143 -18.76 -7.43 12.20
C PRO A 143 -17.92 -8.36 11.32
N TYR A 144 -17.05 -7.81 10.45
CA TYR A 144 -16.21 -8.57 9.53
C TYR A 144 -14.83 -8.91 10.11
N ALA A 145 -14.45 -8.32 11.24
CA ALA A 145 -13.16 -8.55 11.90
C ALA A 145 -12.94 -10.03 12.25
N ARG A 146 -14.00 -10.76 12.66
CA ARG A 146 -13.97 -12.20 12.93
C ARG A 146 -13.57 -13.05 11.71
N HIS A 147 -13.71 -12.53 10.50
CA HIS A 147 -13.30 -13.18 9.26
C HIS A 147 -11.91 -12.79 8.81
N GLY A 148 -11.12 -12.12 9.65
CA GLY A 148 -9.77 -11.67 9.36
C GLY A 148 -9.71 -10.39 8.50
N VAL A 149 -10.84 -9.65 8.36
CA VAL A 149 -10.91 -8.40 7.60
C VAL A 149 -10.78 -7.25 8.59
N ASN A 150 -9.54 -6.84 8.83
CA ASN A 150 -9.17 -5.80 9.79
C ASN A 150 -8.41 -4.68 9.11
N VAL A 151 -8.25 -3.54 9.81
CA VAL A 151 -7.53 -2.36 9.34
C VAL A 151 -6.07 -2.71 9.00
N ASN A 152 -5.59 -2.22 7.86
CA ASN A 152 -4.18 -2.26 7.45
C ASN A 152 -3.52 -0.88 7.57
N VAL A 153 -2.21 -0.79 7.31
CA VAL A 153 -1.44 0.45 7.51
C VAL A 153 -1.89 1.58 6.59
N ASP A 154 -2.26 1.29 5.34
CA ASP A 154 -2.66 2.27 4.34
C ASP A 154 -3.91 3.05 4.74
N PHE A 155 -4.75 2.46 5.61
CA PHE A 155 -5.98 3.07 6.09
C PHE A 155 -5.77 4.42 6.78
N TYR A 156 -4.64 4.60 7.43
CA TYR A 156 -4.32 5.86 8.10
C TYR A 156 -3.41 6.76 7.26
N SER A 157 -2.49 6.19 6.49
CA SER A 157 -1.47 6.93 5.73
C SER A 157 -2.08 7.88 4.70
N GLY A 158 -3.14 7.47 4.00
CA GLY A 158 -3.82 8.33 3.02
C GLY A 158 -4.35 9.62 3.62
N VAL A 159 -4.94 9.55 4.82
CA VAL A 159 -5.45 10.74 5.54
C VAL A 159 -4.30 11.60 6.07
N VAL A 160 -3.19 11.00 6.54
CA VAL A 160 -1.99 11.75 6.93
C VAL A 160 -1.49 12.60 5.77
N TYR A 161 -1.32 11.99 4.60
CA TYR A 161 -0.81 12.70 3.42
C TYR A 161 -1.73 13.83 3.00
N HIS A 162 -3.04 13.61 3.00
CA HIS A 162 -4.05 14.63 2.71
C HIS A 162 -3.98 15.81 3.68
N LEU A 163 -3.97 15.54 4.98
CA LEU A 163 -3.90 16.58 6.03
C LEU A 163 -2.63 17.41 5.93
N LEU A 164 -1.53 16.81 5.48
CA LEU A 164 -0.24 17.48 5.29
C LEU A 164 -0.16 18.25 3.95
N GLY A 165 -1.22 18.24 3.16
CA GLY A 165 -1.27 18.96 1.88
C GLY A 165 -0.43 18.30 0.78
N ILE A 166 -0.11 17.02 0.93
CA ILE A 166 0.58 16.25 -0.10
C ILE A 166 -0.41 15.95 -1.21
N LYS A 167 -0.04 16.22 -2.46
CA LYS A 167 -0.88 15.92 -3.61
C LYS A 167 -1.07 14.41 -3.75
N ARG A 168 -2.24 13.99 -4.18
CA ARG A 168 -2.63 12.57 -4.26
C ARG A 168 -1.71 11.75 -5.16
N ASP A 169 -1.27 12.30 -6.28
CA ASP A 169 -0.32 11.70 -7.21
C ASP A 169 1.07 11.43 -6.60
N LEU A 170 1.36 11.99 -5.42
CA LEU A 170 2.58 11.77 -4.67
C LEU A 170 2.45 10.70 -3.56
N PHE A 171 1.27 10.11 -3.32
CA PHE A 171 1.08 9.13 -2.25
C PHE A 171 1.93 7.87 -2.49
N VAL A 172 1.86 7.32 -3.70
CA VAL A 172 2.70 6.17 -4.09
C VAL A 172 4.20 6.53 -4.11
N PRO A 173 4.64 7.68 -4.66
CA PRO A 173 6.03 8.14 -4.53
C PRO A 173 6.53 8.25 -3.09
N ILE A 174 5.73 8.73 -2.15
CA ILE A 174 6.12 8.80 -0.72
C ILE A 174 6.25 7.40 -0.13
N PHE A 175 5.31 6.51 -0.44
CA PHE A 175 5.45 5.11 -0.06
C PHE A 175 6.75 4.52 -0.62
N ALA A 176 7.08 4.78 -1.89
CA ALA A 176 8.34 4.31 -2.50
C ALA A 176 9.57 4.83 -1.72
N VAL A 177 9.60 6.11 -1.34
CA VAL A 177 10.69 6.67 -0.53
C VAL A 177 10.85 5.89 0.77
N GLY A 178 9.75 5.61 1.48
CA GLY A 178 9.79 4.80 2.70
C GLY A 178 10.27 3.37 2.46
N ARG A 179 9.93 2.77 1.31
CA ARG A 179 10.24 1.36 1.00
C ARG A 179 11.62 1.13 0.40
N VAL A 180 12.28 2.14 -0.18
CA VAL A 180 13.64 1.99 -0.77
C VAL A 180 14.62 1.28 0.16
N PRO A 181 14.74 1.60 1.45
CA PRO A 181 15.65 0.88 2.35
C PRO A 181 15.39 -0.63 2.38
N GLY A 182 14.11 -1.03 2.46
CA GLY A 182 13.73 -2.44 2.45
C GLY A 182 14.05 -3.13 1.13
N TRP A 183 13.82 -2.48 -0.01
CA TRP A 183 14.22 -3.03 -1.31
C TRP A 183 15.73 -3.20 -1.40
N VAL A 184 16.51 -2.24 -0.91
CA VAL A 184 17.98 -2.34 -0.90
C VAL A 184 18.43 -3.54 -0.06
N VAL A 185 17.87 -3.72 1.14
CA VAL A 185 18.17 -4.89 1.99
C VAL A 185 17.83 -6.20 1.27
N GLN A 186 16.63 -6.28 0.65
CA GLN A 186 16.19 -7.46 -0.09
C GLN A 186 17.10 -7.76 -1.30
N VAL A 187 17.59 -6.73 -1.98
CA VAL A 187 18.52 -6.87 -3.12
C VAL A 187 19.88 -7.33 -2.65
N LEU A 188 20.43 -6.76 -1.57
CA LEU A 188 21.73 -7.14 -1.02
C LEU A 188 21.71 -8.59 -0.51
N GLU A 189 20.66 -8.98 0.21
CA GLU A 189 20.46 -10.35 0.68
C GLU A 189 20.38 -11.34 -0.49
N GLN A 190 19.64 -11.02 -1.55
CA GLN A 190 19.55 -11.86 -2.74
C GLN A 190 20.91 -11.96 -3.44
N PHE A 191 21.65 -10.86 -3.51
CA PHE A 191 22.94 -10.82 -4.19
C PHE A 191 24.03 -11.62 -3.46
N GLU A 192 23.98 -11.64 -2.12
CA GLU A 192 24.96 -12.38 -1.28
C GLU A 192 24.95 -13.90 -1.57
N ASN A 193 23.76 -14.48 -1.79
CA ASN A 193 23.58 -15.89 -2.14
C ASN A 193 22.71 -16.00 -3.40
N ASN A 194 23.22 -15.46 -4.51
CA ASN A 194 22.41 -15.27 -5.70
C ASN A 194 22.03 -16.57 -6.40
N ILE A 195 20.77 -16.63 -6.80
CA ILE A 195 20.22 -17.65 -7.69
C ILE A 195 19.29 -16.98 -8.69
N LEU A 196 19.39 -17.41 -9.95
CA LEU A 196 18.43 -17.00 -10.97
C LEU A 196 17.03 -17.53 -10.61
N LEU A 197 16.11 -16.61 -10.30
CA LEU A 197 14.72 -16.95 -9.99
C LEU A 197 13.97 -17.33 -11.27
N ARG A 198 13.80 -18.64 -11.46
CA ARG A 198 13.11 -19.20 -12.62
C ARG A 198 12.10 -20.27 -12.19
N PRO A 199 10.84 -19.87 -11.92
CA PRO A 199 9.79 -20.83 -11.57
C PRO A 199 9.60 -21.89 -12.66
N LEU A 200 9.38 -23.13 -12.24
CA LEU A 200 8.97 -24.19 -13.16
C LEU A 200 7.48 -24.08 -13.42
N THR A 201 7.07 -24.35 -14.65
CA THR A 201 5.68 -24.36 -15.06
C THR A 201 5.27 -25.74 -15.56
N LEU A 202 4.04 -26.14 -15.25
CA LEU A 202 3.41 -27.31 -15.82
C LEU A 202 2.66 -26.87 -17.10
N TYR A 203 3.07 -27.43 -18.22
CA TYR A 203 2.35 -27.19 -19.47
C TYR A 203 1.01 -27.96 -19.46
N ASN A 204 -0.08 -27.24 -19.70
CA ASN A 204 -1.44 -27.80 -19.77
C ASN A 204 -2.14 -27.48 -21.09
N GLY A 205 -1.38 -27.09 -22.12
CA GLY A 205 -1.89 -26.84 -23.45
C GLY A 205 -1.96 -28.13 -24.32
N PRO A 206 -2.40 -28.03 -25.59
CA PRO A 206 -2.44 -29.15 -26.51
C PRO A 206 -1.04 -29.69 -26.80
N ASP A 207 -0.88 -31.00 -26.74
CA ASP A 207 0.36 -31.67 -27.08
C ASP A 207 0.55 -31.74 -28.62
N ALA A 208 1.81 -31.96 -29.05
CA ALA A 208 2.19 -32.34 -30.40
C ALA A 208 1.59 -31.51 -31.52
N ARG A 209 1.52 -30.18 -31.36
CA ARG A 209 1.08 -29.31 -32.46
C ARG A 209 2.11 -29.27 -33.57
N THR A 210 1.67 -29.63 -34.82
CA THR A 210 2.49 -29.50 -36.00
C THR A 210 2.66 -28.02 -36.37
N TYR A 211 3.87 -27.63 -36.73
CA TYR A 211 4.11 -26.29 -37.30
C TYR A 211 3.36 -26.12 -38.61
N VAL A 212 2.56 -25.06 -38.69
CA VAL A 212 1.88 -24.66 -39.92
C VAL A 212 2.64 -23.47 -40.51
N PRO A 213 3.17 -23.58 -41.76
CA PRO A 213 3.84 -22.48 -42.44
C PRO A 213 2.92 -21.26 -42.57
N LEU A 214 3.50 -20.06 -42.63
CA LEU A 214 2.75 -18.80 -42.64
C LEU A 214 1.73 -18.75 -43.80
N GLU A 215 2.11 -19.28 -44.97
CA GLU A 215 1.31 -19.30 -46.18
C GLU A 215 0.07 -20.23 -46.06
N ARG A 216 -0.02 -21.03 -44.99
CA ARG A 216 -1.13 -21.96 -44.72
C ARG A 216 -1.90 -21.68 -43.44
N ARG A 217 -1.67 -20.54 -42.83
CA ARG A 217 -2.37 -20.08 -41.61
C ARG A 217 -3.63 -19.31 -41.94
#